data_2bc2e75714e98b0255f1a8316410c7d0
#
_entry.id   2bc2e75714e98b0255f1a8316410c7d0
#
_cell.length_a   1.000
_cell.length_b   1.000
_cell.length_c   1.000
_cell.angle_alpha   90.00
_cell.angle_beta   90.00
_cell.angle_gamma   90.00
#
_symmetry.space_group_name_H-M   'P 1'
#
loop_
_entity.id
_entity.type
_entity.pdbx_description
1 polymer ?
#
loop_
_entity_poly.entity_id
_entity_poly.type
_entity_poly.pdbx_seq_one_letter_code
_entity_poly.pdbx_strand_id
1 'polypeptide(L)'
;MQYELVRSNRRTLAITIDGSGRCVVRAPMRMPMAEIKKFIEEKRSWIENKLCEIELKTELAPREPEFKEGAEWVIAGNSVRIKFIAGAAKDYAQLVPDEFICSKKLGRPGLIKFLRGFAKDLFYWRVDKYAQTIGVEPLGVKVSEAQARWGSCSAQNVLNFSWRLI
;
A
#
# COMPACT_ATOMS: atom_id res chain seq x y z
N MET A 1 7.26 -15.11 23.74
CA MET A 1 6.88 -14.02 22.83
C MET A 1 8.04 -13.05 22.72
N GLN A 2 8.46 -12.70 21.50
CA GLN A 2 9.57 -11.78 21.26
C GLN A 2 9.01 -10.38 21.00
N TYR A 3 9.56 -9.35 21.65
CA TYR A 3 9.16 -7.96 21.46
C TYR A 3 10.38 -7.04 21.59
N GLU A 4 10.31 -5.88 20.94
CA GLU A 4 11.28 -4.82 21.09
C GLU A 4 10.78 -3.80 22.12
N LEU A 5 11.63 -3.46 23.11
CA LEU A 5 11.31 -2.44 24.10
C LEU A 5 11.97 -1.10 23.74
N VAL A 6 11.13 -0.09 23.50
CA VAL A 6 11.59 1.29 23.25
C VAL A 6 11.16 2.18 24.40
N ARG A 7 12.15 2.81 25.08
CA ARG A 7 11.91 3.78 26.13
C ARG A 7 12.00 5.20 25.58
N SER A 8 11.06 6.05 25.97
CA SER A 8 11.01 7.44 25.51
C SER A 8 10.35 8.36 26.55
N ASN A 9 10.41 9.67 26.33
CA ASN A 9 9.78 10.66 27.20
C ASN A 9 8.26 10.72 26.99
N ARG A 10 7.58 9.61 27.29
CA ARG A 10 6.13 9.46 27.21
C ARG A 10 5.53 9.16 28.58
N ARG A 11 4.22 9.35 28.72
CA ARG A 11 3.52 9.13 30.00
C ARG A 11 2.79 7.77 30.07
N THR A 12 2.61 7.09 28.94
CA THR A 12 1.80 5.86 28.87
C THR A 12 2.55 4.70 28.23
N LEU A 13 2.19 3.46 28.61
CA LEU A 13 2.58 2.25 27.88
C LEU A 13 1.77 2.11 26.60
N ALA A 14 2.39 1.58 25.54
CA ALA A 14 1.67 1.15 24.35
C ALA A 14 2.36 -0.06 23.72
N ILE A 15 1.54 -0.95 23.15
CA ILE A 15 1.99 -2.05 22.31
C ILE A 15 1.52 -1.75 20.89
N THR A 16 2.43 -1.87 19.94
CA THR A 16 2.12 -1.76 18.50
C THR A 16 2.65 -2.99 17.80
N ILE A 17 1.84 -3.56 16.91
CA ILE A 17 2.26 -4.66 16.04
C ILE A 17 2.11 -4.14 14.61
N ASP A 18 3.19 -4.19 13.85
CA ASP A 18 3.17 -3.77 12.44
C ASP A 18 2.68 -4.90 11.53
N GLY A 19 2.52 -4.59 10.24
CA GLY A 19 2.04 -5.54 9.23
C GLY A 19 2.96 -6.75 9.00
N SER A 20 4.20 -6.72 9.51
CA SER A 20 5.13 -7.86 9.47
C SER A 20 5.09 -8.74 10.72
N GLY A 21 4.22 -8.42 11.69
CA GLY A 21 4.14 -9.13 12.98
C GLY A 21 5.18 -8.68 14.01
N ARG A 22 5.97 -7.63 13.74
CA ARG A 22 6.93 -7.09 14.70
C ARG A 22 6.22 -6.38 15.84
N CYS A 23 6.41 -6.89 17.05
CA CYS A 23 5.82 -6.32 18.25
C CYS A 23 6.77 -5.30 18.90
N VAL A 24 6.32 -4.06 19.07
CA VAL A 24 7.09 -2.98 19.71
C VAL A 24 6.33 -2.47 20.93
N VAL A 25 6.95 -2.57 22.09
CA VAL A 25 6.45 -2.04 23.36
C VAL A 25 7.13 -0.70 23.62
N ARG A 26 6.33 0.37 23.70
CA ARG A 26 6.82 1.71 24.04
C ARG A 26 6.48 2.06 25.47
N ALA A 27 7.51 2.41 26.27
CA ALA A 27 7.36 2.66 27.70
C ALA A 27 7.99 4.01 28.10
N PRO A 28 7.49 4.61 29.22
CA PRO A 28 8.15 5.74 29.85
C PRO A 28 9.58 5.38 30.30
N MET A 29 10.50 6.38 30.28
CA MET A 29 11.92 6.18 30.62
C MET A 29 12.12 5.51 31.97
N ARG A 30 11.37 5.92 33.00
CA ARG A 30 11.56 5.48 34.40
C ARG A 30 10.62 4.36 34.84
N MET A 31 9.82 3.80 33.94
CA MET A 31 8.86 2.74 34.31
C MET A 31 9.57 1.44 34.68
N PRO A 32 9.24 0.83 35.82
CA PRO A 32 9.82 -0.45 36.24
C PRO A 32 9.54 -1.57 35.24
N MET A 33 10.50 -2.47 35.05
CA MET A 33 10.32 -3.63 34.17
C MET A 33 9.19 -4.57 34.62
N ALA A 34 8.94 -4.64 35.94
CA ALA A 34 7.85 -5.43 36.46
C ALA A 34 6.47 -4.97 35.95
N GLU A 35 6.24 -3.66 35.93
CA GLU A 35 4.99 -3.08 35.41
C GLU A 35 4.85 -3.29 33.89
N ILE A 36 5.96 -3.15 33.14
CA ILE A 36 5.97 -3.40 31.69
C ILE A 36 5.61 -4.86 31.41
N LYS A 37 6.23 -5.81 32.14
CA LYS A 37 5.94 -7.23 31.98
C LYS A 37 4.49 -7.56 32.33
N LYS A 38 3.98 -6.99 33.43
CA LYS A 38 2.57 -7.20 33.85
C LYS A 38 1.61 -6.71 32.75
N PHE A 39 1.85 -5.53 32.20
CA PHE A 39 1.04 -4.99 31.11
C PHE A 39 1.08 -5.87 29.85
N ILE A 40 2.26 -6.40 29.47
CA ILE A 40 2.39 -7.32 28.34
C ILE A 40 1.59 -8.59 28.58
N GLU A 41 1.65 -9.13 29.81
CA GLU A 41 0.90 -10.35 30.17
C GLU A 41 -0.62 -10.10 30.13
N GLU A 42 -1.09 -8.97 30.65
CA GLU A 42 -2.50 -8.58 30.57
C GLU A 42 -3.00 -8.43 29.13
N LYS A 43 -2.11 -8.09 28.18
CA LYS A 43 -2.41 -7.93 26.76
C LYS A 43 -2.04 -9.15 25.91
N ARG A 44 -1.61 -10.26 26.51
CA ARG A 44 -1.14 -11.47 25.81
C ARG A 44 -2.14 -11.95 24.77
N SER A 45 -3.38 -12.20 25.15
CA SER A 45 -4.41 -12.67 24.23
C SER A 45 -4.66 -11.72 23.06
N TRP A 46 -4.65 -10.42 23.33
CA TRP A 46 -4.80 -9.43 22.26
C TRP A 46 -3.62 -9.48 21.28
N ILE A 47 -2.38 -9.64 21.78
CA ILE A 47 -1.18 -9.74 20.96
C ILE A 47 -1.25 -11.01 20.09
N GLU A 48 -1.57 -12.14 20.68
CA GLU A 48 -1.67 -13.44 19.99
C GLU A 48 -2.74 -13.40 18.89
N ASN A 49 -3.93 -12.88 19.20
CA ASN A 49 -5.00 -12.70 18.21
C ASN A 49 -4.58 -11.78 17.07
N LYS A 50 -3.85 -10.69 17.38
CA LYS A 50 -3.39 -9.75 16.37
C LYS A 50 -2.31 -10.35 15.46
N LEU A 51 -1.41 -11.15 16.02
CA LEU A 51 -0.40 -11.87 15.23
C LEU A 51 -1.07 -12.91 14.32
N CYS A 52 -2.00 -13.69 14.83
CA CYS A 52 -2.76 -14.65 14.03
C CYS A 52 -3.55 -13.95 12.89
N GLU A 53 -4.17 -12.81 13.18
CA GLU A 53 -4.86 -12.00 12.15
C GLU A 53 -3.89 -11.56 11.03
N ILE A 54 -2.67 -11.17 11.39
CA ILE A 54 -1.64 -10.75 10.42
C ILE A 54 -1.16 -11.94 9.59
N GLU A 55 -0.90 -13.09 10.23
CA GLU A 55 -0.52 -14.33 9.55
C GLU A 55 -1.58 -14.77 8.53
N LEU A 56 -2.84 -14.84 8.94
CA LEU A 56 -3.96 -15.15 8.05
C LEU A 56 -4.09 -14.16 6.89
N LYS A 57 -3.93 -12.87 7.15
CA LYS A 57 -3.94 -11.86 6.10
C LYS A 57 -2.78 -12.02 5.12
N THR A 58 -1.61 -12.41 5.60
CA THR A 58 -0.43 -12.62 4.78
C THR A 58 -0.59 -13.87 3.91
N GLU A 59 -1.15 -14.95 4.47
CA GLU A 59 -1.42 -16.19 3.72
C GLU A 59 -2.51 -16.01 2.66
N LEU A 60 -3.55 -15.26 2.98
CA LEU A 60 -4.69 -14.98 2.10
C LEU A 60 -4.45 -13.80 1.13
N ALA A 61 -3.36 -13.04 1.34
CA ALA A 61 -3.05 -11.92 0.46
C ALA A 61 -2.83 -12.42 -0.97
N PRO A 62 -3.51 -11.83 -1.97
CA PRO A 62 -3.27 -12.16 -3.36
C PRO A 62 -1.77 -11.95 -3.65
N ARG A 63 -1.10 -12.98 -4.12
CA ARG A 63 0.30 -12.83 -4.56
C ARG A 63 0.32 -11.86 -5.72
N GLU A 64 1.14 -10.81 -5.61
CA GLU A 64 1.31 -9.91 -6.73
C GLU A 64 1.81 -10.71 -7.94
N PRO A 65 1.17 -10.56 -9.11
CA PRO A 65 1.55 -11.32 -10.29
C PRO A 65 3.00 -11.03 -10.68
N GLU A 66 3.70 -12.04 -11.17
CA GLU A 66 5.07 -11.90 -11.62
C GLU A 66 5.14 -11.04 -12.88
N PHE A 67 6.20 -10.25 -13.00
CA PHE A 67 6.49 -9.52 -14.24
C PHE A 67 7.22 -10.43 -15.22
N LYS A 68 6.47 -11.23 -15.97
CA LYS A 68 6.98 -12.18 -16.98
C LYS A 68 6.09 -12.19 -18.22
N GLU A 69 6.65 -12.67 -19.32
CA GLU A 69 5.91 -12.89 -20.58
C GLU A 69 4.67 -13.75 -20.33
N GLY A 70 3.52 -13.31 -20.84
CA GLY A 70 2.24 -14.01 -20.73
C GLY A 70 1.58 -13.93 -19.35
N ALA A 71 2.19 -13.29 -18.35
CA ALA A 71 1.53 -13.11 -17.05
C ALA A 71 0.29 -12.23 -17.18
N GLU A 72 -0.75 -12.60 -16.47
CA GLU A 72 -2.01 -11.83 -16.41
C GLU A 72 -2.00 -10.88 -15.21
N TRP A 73 -2.38 -9.65 -15.49
CA TRP A 73 -2.53 -8.59 -14.49
C TRP A 73 -3.92 -7.97 -14.62
N VAL A 74 -4.49 -7.50 -13.52
CA VAL A 74 -5.71 -6.70 -13.55
C VAL A 74 -5.31 -5.24 -13.39
N ILE A 75 -5.62 -4.41 -14.39
CA ILE A 75 -5.33 -2.96 -14.38
C ILE A 75 -6.65 -2.22 -14.63
N ALA A 76 -7.04 -1.38 -13.68
CA ALA A 76 -8.29 -0.60 -13.72
C ALA A 76 -9.55 -1.47 -13.98
N GLY A 77 -9.55 -2.71 -13.50
CA GLY A 77 -10.65 -3.67 -13.65
C GLY A 77 -10.61 -4.51 -14.93
N ASN A 78 -9.63 -4.31 -15.80
CA ASN A 78 -9.45 -5.09 -17.03
C ASN A 78 -8.31 -6.10 -16.86
N SER A 79 -8.53 -7.34 -17.30
CA SER A 79 -7.44 -8.33 -17.38
C SER A 79 -6.57 -8.02 -18.59
N VAL A 80 -5.26 -7.89 -18.35
CA VAL A 80 -4.27 -7.61 -19.40
C VAL A 80 -3.14 -8.61 -19.32
N ARG A 81 -2.62 -9.04 -20.47
CA ARG A 81 -1.50 -9.96 -20.56
C ARG A 81 -0.20 -9.21 -20.86
N ILE A 82 0.85 -9.50 -20.13
CA ILE A 82 2.17 -8.90 -20.38
C ILE A 82 2.79 -9.50 -21.64
N LYS A 83 3.22 -8.62 -22.54
CA LYS A 83 3.88 -8.97 -23.79
C LYS A 83 5.18 -8.19 -23.96
N PHE A 84 6.28 -8.93 -24.14
CA PHE A 84 7.57 -8.29 -24.36
C PHE A 84 7.85 -8.08 -25.85
N ILE A 85 8.34 -6.89 -26.18
CA ILE A 85 8.83 -6.59 -27.52
C ILE A 85 10.35 -6.60 -27.53
N ALA A 86 10.91 -7.40 -28.43
CA ALA A 86 12.35 -7.41 -28.72
C ALA A 86 12.76 -6.10 -29.43
N GLY A 87 13.94 -5.57 -29.08
CA GLY A 87 14.47 -4.35 -29.71
C GLY A 87 13.83 -3.03 -29.29
N ALA A 88 12.78 -3.07 -28.45
CA ALA A 88 12.17 -1.84 -27.94
C ALA A 88 13.12 -1.07 -27.00
N ALA A 89 12.92 0.26 -26.92
CA ALA A 89 13.64 1.11 -25.98
C ALA A 89 13.43 0.60 -24.54
N LYS A 90 14.41 0.84 -23.65
CA LYS A 90 14.39 0.30 -22.27
C LYS A 90 13.11 0.66 -21.49
N ASP A 91 12.61 1.84 -21.70
CA ASP A 91 11.45 2.43 -21.02
C ASP A 91 10.15 2.32 -21.82
N TYR A 92 10.17 1.61 -22.95
CA TYR A 92 8.95 1.43 -23.75
C TYR A 92 7.91 0.64 -22.98
N ALA A 93 6.71 1.21 -22.85
CA ALA A 93 5.53 0.60 -22.25
C ALA A 93 4.26 1.20 -22.83
N GLN A 94 3.30 0.36 -23.18
CA GLN A 94 2.00 0.73 -23.71
C GLN A 94 0.93 -0.20 -23.17
N LEU A 95 -0.19 0.36 -22.71
CA LEU A 95 -1.38 -0.37 -22.33
C LEU A 95 -2.38 -0.31 -23.49
N VAL A 96 -2.78 -1.46 -24.00
CA VAL A 96 -3.86 -1.64 -24.97
C VAL A 96 -4.96 -2.51 -24.33
N PRO A 97 -6.15 -2.68 -24.93
CA PRO A 97 -7.29 -3.27 -24.22
C PRO A 97 -7.00 -4.58 -23.47
N ASP A 98 -6.28 -5.54 -24.08
CA ASP A 98 -6.06 -6.87 -23.51
C ASP A 98 -4.57 -7.18 -23.26
N GLU A 99 -3.67 -6.23 -23.57
CA GLU A 99 -2.23 -6.44 -23.45
C GLU A 99 -1.52 -5.24 -22.80
N PHE A 100 -0.53 -5.53 -21.97
CA PHE A 100 0.48 -4.59 -21.56
C PHE A 100 1.77 -4.89 -22.32
N ILE A 101 2.05 -4.08 -23.34
CA ILE A 101 3.16 -4.28 -24.26
C ILE A 101 4.35 -3.46 -23.78
N CYS A 102 5.51 -4.10 -23.53
CA CYS A 102 6.65 -3.38 -23.01
C CYS A 102 8.00 -4.02 -23.39
N SER A 103 9.07 -3.26 -23.16
CA SER A 103 10.42 -3.79 -23.24
C SER A 103 10.69 -4.75 -22.06
N LYS A 104 11.32 -5.89 -22.31
CA LYS A 104 11.81 -6.79 -21.23
C LYS A 104 12.73 -6.05 -20.26
N LYS A 105 13.48 -5.04 -20.74
CA LYS A 105 14.40 -4.23 -19.94
C LYS A 105 13.69 -3.22 -19.01
N LEU A 106 12.38 -2.99 -19.21
CA LEU A 106 11.57 -2.12 -18.35
C LEU A 106 11.63 -2.59 -16.89
N GLY A 107 11.49 -3.90 -16.69
CA GLY A 107 11.47 -4.51 -15.38
C GLY A 107 10.27 -4.07 -14.51
N ARG A 108 10.16 -4.65 -13.33
CA ARG A 108 9.09 -4.28 -12.39
C ARG A 108 9.11 -2.80 -11.96
N PRO A 109 10.26 -2.16 -11.69
CA PRO A 109 10.27 -0.73 -11.34
C PRO A 109 9.71 0.17 -12.45
N GLY A 110 10.01 -0.13 -13.71
CA GLY A 110 9.47 0.61 -14.85
C GLY A 110 7.97 0.40 -15.03
N LEU A 111 7.48 -0.84 -14.82
CA LEU A 111 6.05 -1.12 -14.81
C LEU A 111 5.33 -0.29 -13.72
N ILE A 112 5.84 -0.28 -12.49
CA ILE A 112 5.25 0.52 -11.40
C ILE A 112 5.24 2.01 -11.76
N LYS A 113 6.32 2.52 -12.34
CA LYS A 113 6.38 3.92 -12.80
C LYS A 113 5.30 4.21 -13.85
N PHE A 114 5.11 3.31 -14.82
CA PHE A 114 4.06 3.42 -15.83
C PHE A 114 2.67 3.41 -15.18
N LEU A 115 2.39 2.44 -14.31
CA LEU A 115 1.09 2.31 -13.63
C LEU A 115 0.76 3.55 -12.78
N ARG A 116 1.75 4.17 -12.15
CA ARG A 116 1.54 5.44 -11.41
C ARG A 116 1.17 6.60 -12.32
N GLY A 117 1.80 6.69 -13.50
CA GLY A 117 1.41 7.67 -14.53
C GLY A 117 -0.02 7.44 -14.99
N PHE A 118 -0.33 6.21 -15.39
CA PHE A 118 -1.67 5.80 -15.80
C PHE A 118 -2.72 6.05 -14.71
N ALA A 119 -2.43 5.70 -13.46
CA ALA A 119 -3.32 5.97 -12.32
C ALA A 119 -3.59 7.47 -12.15
N LYS A 120 -2.57 8.31 -12.34
CA LYS A 120 -2.72 9.77 -12.25
C LYS A 120 -3.72 10.27 -13.29
N ASP A 121 -3.55 9.89 -14.55
CA ASP A 121 -4.42 10.33 -15.64
C ASP A 121 -5.86 9.82 -15.46
N LEU A 122 -6.00 8.55 -15.06
CA LEU A 122 -7.29 7.93 -14.77
C LEU A 122 -8.02 8.64 -13.61
N PHE A 123 -7.31 8.96 -12.52
CA PHE A 123 -7.93 9.62 -11.37
C PHE A 123 -8.29 11.07 -11.67
N TYR A 124 -7.49 11.80 -12.44
CA TYR A 124 -7.87 13.13 -12.90
C TYR A 124 -9.16 13.10 -13.68
N TRP A 125 -9.27 12.21 -14.68
CA TRP A 125 -10.47 12.05 -15.50
C TRP A 125 -11.70 11.67 -14.65
N ARG A 126 -11.56 10.71 -13.72
CA ARG A 126 -12.65 10.29 -12.86
C ARG A 126 -13.08 11.39 -11.90
N VAL A 127 -12.13 12.08 -11.28
CA VAL A 127 -12.42 13.19 -10.36
C VAL A 127 -13.16 14.30 -11.10
N ASP A 128 -12.71 14.72 -12.26
CA ASP A 128 -13.38 15.73 -13.08
C ASP A 128 -14.84 15.35 -13.35
N LYS A 129 -15.05 14.13 -13.84
CA LYS A 129 -16.39 13.60 -14.12
C LYS A 129 -17.31 13.59 -12.89
N TYR A 130 -16.83 13.06 -11.76
CA TYR A 130 -17.69 12.92 -10.58
C TYR A 130 -17.82 14.22 -9.79
N ALA A 131 -16.82 15.09 -9.80
CA ALA A 131 -16.89 16.41 -9.17
C ALA A 131 -18.04 17.24 -9.74
N GLN A 132 -18.20 17.23 -11.06
CA GLN A 132 -19.33 17.87 -11.75
C GLN A 132 -20.69 17.31 -11.29
N THR A 133 -20.77 15.97 -11.16
CA THR A 133 -22.00 15.30 -10.72
C THR A 133 -22.39 15.64 -9.26
N ILE A 134 -21.39 15.79 -8.40
CA ILE A 134 -21.58 16.03 -6.96
C ILE A 134 -21.68 17.54 -6.67
N GLY A 135 -21.26 18.40 -7.58
CA GLY A 135 -21.24 19.85 -7.42
C GLY A 135 -20.11 20.35 -6.50
N VAL A 136 -18.91 19.74 -6.61
CA VAL A 136 -17.72 20.12 -5.82
C VAL A 136 -16.55 20.45 -6.73
N GLU A 137 -15.62 21.27 -6.25
CA GLU A 137 -14.41 21.66 -6.99
C GLU A 137 -13.16 21.28 -6.19
N PRO A 138 -12.56 20.09 -6.43
CA PRO A 138 -11.30 19.72 -5.84
C PRO A 138 -10.16 20.62 -6.36
N LEU A 139 -9.28 21.07 -5.47
CA LEU A 139 -8.10 21.87 -5.85
C LEU A 139 -7.04 21.06 -6.63
N GLY A 140 -7.09 19.75 -6.55
CA GLY A 140 -6.16 18.90 -7.30
C GLY A 140 -6.20 17.43 -6.87
N VAL A 141 -5.52 16.62 -7.68
CA VAL A 141 -5.40 15.17 -7.48
C VAL A 141 -3.92 14.80 -7.34
N LYS A 142 -3.60 14.01 -6.34
CA LYS A 142 -2.26 13.46 -6.11
C LYS A 142 -2.30 11.94 -6.11
N VAL A 143 -1.23 11.31 -6.54
CA VAL A 143 -1.04 9.86 -6.49
C VAL A 143 0.06 9.53 -5.49
N SER A 144 -0.20 8.58 -4.60
CA SER A 144 0.69 8.21 -3.50
C SER A 144 1.02 6.72 -3.47
N GLU A 145 2.02 6.38 -2.65
CA GLU A 145 2.44 5.01 -2.33
C GLU A 145 1.71 4.42 -1.10
N ALA A 146 0.64 5.06 -0.62
CA ALA A 146 -0.04 4.63 0.59
C ALA A 146 -0.50 3.16 0.47
N GLN A 147 -0.15 2.36 1.48
CA GLN A 147 -0.55 0.95 1.56
C GLN A 147 -1.71 0.72 2.52
N ALA A 148 -1.85 1.58 3.54
CA ALA A 148 -2.85 1.43 4.59
C ALA A 148 -4.16 2.17 4.32
N ARG A 149 -4.25 2.94 3.23
CA ARG A 149 -5.45 3.70 2.86
C ARG A 149 -5.54 3.87 1.34
N TRP A 150 -6.74 3.83 0.83
CA TRP A 150 -7.02 4.01 -0.58
C TRP A 150 -6.91 5.46 -1.04
N GLY A 151 -7.31 6.39 -0.18
CA GLY A 151 -7.23 7.81 -0.47
C GLY A 151 -7.47 8.69 0.73
N SER A 152 -7.38 10.00 0.54
CA SER A 152 -7.68 11.03 1.53
C SER A 152 -8.00 12.34 0.84
N CYS A 153 -8.77 13.20 1.51
CA CYS A 153 -8.98 14.59 1.13
C CYS A 153 -8.35 15.49 2.19
N SER A 154 -7.55 16.46 1.77
CA SER A 154 -6.98 17.45 2.68
C SER A 154 -7.98 18.57 3.00
N ALA A 155 -7.70 19.35 4.04
CA ALA A 155 -8.48 20.55 4.37
C ALA A 155 -8.49 21.61 3.24
N GLN A 156 -7.54 21.54 2.32
CA GLN A 156 -7.49 22.39 1.13
C GLN A 156 -8.15 21.74 -0.10
N ASN A 157 -9.02 20.75 0.07
CA ASN A 157 -9.71 20.05 -1.01
C ASN A 157 -8.77 19.38 -2.04
N VAL A 158 -7.56 19.00 -1.64
CA VAL A 158 -6.68 18.19 -2.48
C VAL A 158 -6.94 16.71 -2.21
N LEU A 159 -7.33 15.99 -3.26
CA LEU A 159 -7.55 14.55 -3.22
C LEU A 159 -6.22 13.81 -3.41
N ASN A 160 -5.99 12.78 -2.61
CA ASN A 160 -4.82 11.93 -2.72
C ASN A 160 -5.26 10.46 -2.79
N PHE A 161 -4.85 9.74 -3.82
CA PHE A 161 -5.20 8.33 -4.05
C PHE A 161 -3.96 7.45 -4.07
N SER A 162 -4.09 6.24 -3.55
CA SER A 162 -3.06 5.21 -3.77
C SER A 162 -3.12 4.74 -5.22
N TRP A 163 -1.97 4.63 -5.91
CA TRP A 163 -1.92 4.08 -7.27
C TRP A 163 -2.40 2.62 -7.33
N ARG A 164 -2.41 1.91 -6.21
CA ARG A 164 -2.89 0.53 -6.10
C ARG A 164 -4.41 0.36 -6.26
N LEU A 165 -5.13 1.45 -6.44
CA LEU A 165 -6.57 1.44 -6.75
C LEU A 165 -6.90 1.05 -8.20
N ILE A 166 -5.89 0.97 -9.07
CA ILE A 166 -6.05 0.61 -10.47
C ILE A 166 -5.77 -0.85 -10.73
#